data_181d532c9a19e6fa61ffeb97691efff7
#
_entry.id   181d532c9a19e6fa61ffeb97691efff7
#
_cell.length_a   1.000
_cell.length_b   1.000
_cell.length_c   1.000
_cell.angle_alpha   90.00
_cell.angle_beta   90.00
_cell.angle_gamma   90.00
#
_symmetry.space_group_name_H-M   'P 1'
#
loop_
_entity.id
_entity.type
_entity.pdbx_description
1 polymer ?
#
loop_
_entity_poly.entity_id
_entity_poly.type
_entity_poly.pdbx_seq_one_letter_code
_entity_poly.pdbx_strand_id
1 'polypeptide(L)'
;MLNKRISLLALGLISAGQVMAQSQADSKGFVEDSHLNLALRNAYINRDYKNVAPNSDRAEWGQAFTGAFTSGFTQGTVGVGVDAFALYGIRLDGGKGRSGGAGIDFFKQGDSGEAANDLSRVGGAVKARISNTVIKYGDQMPALPVLNYDNGRLLPESFTGTLITSKEIEGLEVNVGRFTQEARKSAEARDSGGLKSINVYGASYKFTDEFTAAFYASDNEDVFKKQYVNLNYVFALAPDQSLTFDFNGYKTRMDRDFSASTEAGARDNKIWSLAATWAVGIHSFTLAHQRSTGETGYNYSGYQSAGGYGDGGNTIYLANSYWSDFNGKDERSWQAAYGVDLSDLVTPGLSYKTAYVRGSNIDDGSGRGDGTEREIFSQLTYVVQSGPAKDLSLRLRNSFLRVSNNASEYNVSGNETRIFVDYPINVF
;
A
#
# COMPACT_ATOMS: atom_id res chain seq x y z
N MET A 1 1.85 -6.18 -31.10
CA MET A 1 1.07 -7.12 -30.27
C MET A 1 1.83 -7.58 -29.03
N LEU A 2 2.89 -6.85 -28.63
CA LEU A 2 3.80 -7.23 -27.53
C LEU A 2 3.34 -6.71 -26.14
N ASN A 3 2.43 -5.74 -26.09
CA ASN A 3 2.15 -4.98 -24.87
C ASN A 3 1.06 -5.56 -23.95
N LYS A 4 0.53 -6.74 -24.23
CA LYS A 4 -0.60 -7.28 -23.42
C LYS A 4 -0.24 -8.33 -22.38
N ARG A 5 0.96 -8.90 -22.36
CA ARG A 5 1.31 -10.00 -21.45
C ARG A 5 2.25 -9.64 -20.29
N ILE A 6 2.96 -8.51 -20.37
CA ILE A 6 3.96 -8.12 -19.34
C ILE A 6 3.33 -7.37 -18.15
N SER A 7 2.10 -6.88 -18.27
CA SER A 7 1.44 -6.03 -17.24
C SER A 7 0.74 -6.78 -16.11
N LEU A 8 0.78 -8.11 -16.04
CA LEU A 8 -0.03 -8.90 -15.10
C LEU A 8 0.65 -9.23 -13.77
N LEU A 9 1.90 -8.83 -13.57
CA LEU A 9 2.61 -9.03 -12.29
C LEU A 9 2.65 -7.77 -11.40
N ALA A 10 2.13 -6.65 -11.87
CA ALA A 10 1.85 -5.51 -11.00
C ALA A 10 0.66 -5.88 -10.10
N LEU A 11 0.92 -6.00 -8.81
CA LEU A 11 -0.06 -6.21 -7.75
C LEU A 11 -1.36 -5.48 -8.07
N GLY A 12 -2.47 -6.25 -8.09
CA GLY A 12 -3.81 -5.70 -8.19
C GLY A 12 -4.13 -4.78 -7.02
N LEU A 13 -3.68 -3.55 -7.13
CA LEU A 13 -4.36 -2.44 -6.50
C LEU A 13 -5.71 -2.36 -7.22
N ILE A 14 -6.80 -2.45 -6.49
CA ILE A 14 -8.06 -1.88 -6.93
C ILE A 14 -7.74 -0.39 -7.12
N SER A 15 -7.27 -0.05 -8.32
CA SER A 15 -7.19 1.33 -8.73
C SER A 15 -8.64 1.81 -8.69
N ALA A 16 -8.99 2.62 -7.70
CA ALA A 16 -10.05 3.59 -7.89
C ALA A 16 -9.76 4.21 -9.25
N GLY A 17 -10.59 3.89 -10.27
CA GLY A 17 -10.29 3.97 -11.68
C GLY A 17 -9.32 5.11 -11.97
N GLN A 18 -8.15 4.79 -12.51
CA GLN A 18 -7.40 5.79 -13.24
C GLN A 18 -8.29 6.21 -14.40
N VAL A 19 -9.13 7.20 -14.13
CA VAL A 19 -9.75 7.98 -15.21
C VAL A 19 -8.55 8.45 -16.02
N MET A 20 -8.34 7.84 -17.18
CA MET A 20 -7.38 8.29 -18.17
C MET A 20 -7.40 9.81 -18.14
N ALA A 21 -6.25 10.45 -18.17
CA ALA A 21 -6.15 11.91 -18.13
C ALA A 21 -6.85 12.51 -19.37
N GLN A 22 -8.17 12.57 -19.31
CA GLN A 22 -8.95 13.33 -20.28
C GLN A 22 -8.70 14.80 -19.98
N SER A 23 -8.34 15.55 -21.00
CA SER A 23 -8.31 17.00 -20.92
C SER A 23 -9.69 17.55 -20.56
N GLN A 24 -9.76 18.72 -19.95
CA GLN A 24 -11.05 19.39 -19.73
C GLN A 24 -11.80 19.63 -21.04
N ALA A 25 -11.09 19.82 -22.15
CA ALA A 25 -11.70 19.94 -23.47
C ALA A 25 -12.46 18.68 -23.94
N ASP A 26 -12.07 17.51 -23.44
CA ASP A 26 -12.69 16.21 -23.81
C ASP A 26 -13.84 15.82 -22.88
N SER A 27 -14.22 16.69 -21.93
CA SER A 27 -15.32 16.40 -20.99
C SER A 27 -16.65 16.31 -21.70
N LYS A 28 -17.32 15.16 -21.58
CA LYS A 28 -18.68 14.95 -22.12
C LYS A 28 -19.74 15.55 -21.19
N GLY A 29 -19.46 15.64 -19.89
CA GLY A 29 -20.37 16.22 -18.91
C GLY A 29 -20.29 15.61 -17.53
N PHE A 30 -20.94 16.27 -16.58
CA PHE A 30 -20.98 15.83 -15.19
C PHE A 30 -21.59 14.43 -15.04
N VAL A 31 -22.68 14.13 -15.77
CA VAL A 31 -23.40 12.86 -15.70
C VAL A 31 -22.80 11.84 -16.66
N GLU A 32 -22.48 12.24 -17.87
CA GLU A 32 -22.04 11.39 -18.98
C GLU A 32 -20.72 10.67 -18.71
N ASP A 33 -19.82 11.34 -17.99
CA ASP A 33 -18.53 10.79 -17.56
C ASP A 33 -18.56 10.29 -16.09
N SER A 34 -19.75 10.11 -15.50
CA SER A 34 -19.88 9.57 -14.15
C SER A 34 -19.69 8.05 -14.13
N HIS A 35 -19.13 7.57 -13.01
CA HIS A 35 -18.92 6.14 -12.75
C HIS A 35 -19.36 5.79 -11.34
N LEU A 36 -20.08 4.69 -11.20
CA LEU A 36 -20.38 4.05 -9.92
C LEU A 36 -19.75 2.66 -9.89
N ASN A 37 -18.79 2.49 -8.99
CA ASN A 37 -18.12 1.23 -8.76
C ASN A 37 -18.52 0.68 -7.39
N LEU A 38 -18.89 -0.59 -7.35
CA LEU A 38 -19.08 -1.33 -6.12
C LEU A 38 -17.94 -2.35 -6.00
N ALA A 39 -17.52 -2.64 -4.77
CA ALA A 39 -16.57 -3.73 -4.51
C ALA A 39 -17.02 -4.53 -3.30
N LEU A 40 -16.97 -5.84 -3.44
CA LEU A 40 -17.19 -6.79 -2.35
C LEU A 40 -15.83 -7.39 -1.98
N ARG A 41 -15.49 -7.42 -0.70
CA ARG A 41 -14.28 -8.08 -0.19
C ARG A 41 -14.64 -9.01 0.95
N ASN A 42 -14.32 -10.29 0.80
CA ASN A 42 -14.24 -11.21 1.91
C ASN A 42 -12.76 -11.36 2.28
N ALA A 43 -12.41 -11.07 3.51
CA ALA A 43 -11.03 -11.07 3.95
C ALA A 43 -10.86 -11.85 5.25
N TYR A 44 -9.90 -12.76 5.26
CA TYR A 44 -9.46 -13.51 6.43
C TYR A 44 -7.95 -13.37 6.59
N ILE A 45 -7.50 -13.01 7.79
CA ILE A 45 -6.08 -13.02 8.17
C ILE A 45 -5.94 -13.78 9.48
N ASN A 46 -4.98 -14.72 9.50
CA ASN A 46 -4.57 -15.44 10.71
C ASN A 46 -3.07 -15.27 10.90
N ARG A 47 -2.66 -14.97 12.13
CA ARG A 47 -1.27 -14.87 12.58
C ARG A 47 -1.05 -15.77 13.78
N ASP A 48 -0.21 -16.77 13.61
CA ASP A 48 0.27 -17.69 14.62
C ASP A 48 1.70 -17.27 15.01
N TYR A 49 1.82 -16.53 16.12
CA TYR A 49 3.10 -16.02 16.59
C TYR A 49 3.89 -17.09 17.33
N LYS A 50 5.22 -17.06 17.18
CA LYS A 50 6.16 -17.99 17.80
C LYS A 50 7.05 -17.28 18.79
N ASN A 51 7.38 -17.96 19.88
CA ASN A 51 8.28 -17.45 20.93
C ASN A 51 7.80 -16.16 21.61
N VAL A 52 6.50 -16.02 21.77
CA VAL A 52 5.84 -14.90 22.46
C VAL A 52 4.95 -15.42 23.58
N ALA A 53 4.38 -14.49 24.36
CA ALA A 53 3.45 -14.84 25.44
C ALA A 53 2.27 -15.70 24.91
N PRO A 54 1.75 -16.62 25.72
CA PRO A 54 0.55 -17.39 25.37
C PRO A 54 -0.62 -16.45 24.97
N ASN A 55 -1.43 -16.91 24.02
CA ASN A 55 -2.61 -16.17 23.50
C ASN A 55 -2.27 -14.88 22.71
N SER A 56 -1.07 -14.80 22.13
CA SER A 56 -0.69 -13.70 21.25
C SER A 56 -1.22 -13.85 19.82
N ASP A 57 -1.70 -15.04 19.45
CA ASP A 57 -2.25 -15.32 18.11
C ASP A 57 -3.44 -14.41 17.80
N ARG A 58 -3.52 -13.98 16.56
CA ARG A 58 -4.57 -13.09 16.06
C ARG A 58 -5.23 -13.66 14.82
N ALA A 59 -6.54 -13.51 14.73
CA ALA A 59 -7.30 -13.87 13.54
C ALA A 59 -8.51 -12.94 13.42
N GLU A 60 -8.75 -12.45 12.21
CA GLU A 60 -9.94 -11.67 11.90
C GLU A 60 -10.51 -12.12 10.56
N TRP A 61 -11.84 -12.18 10.49
CA TRP A 61 -12.58 -12.50 9.28
C TRP A 61 -13.74 -11.51 9.12
N GLY A 62 -13.81 -10.88 7.96
CA GLY A 62 -14.81 -9.88 7.67
C GLY A 62 -15.28 -9.89 6.23
N GLN A 63 -16.48 -9.34 6.03
CA GLN A 63 -17.05 -9.04 4.72
C GLN A 63 -17.19 -7.53 4.59
N ALA A 64 -16.65 -6.97 3.51
CA ALA A 64 -16.78 -5.55 3.19
C ALA A 64 -17.61 -5.32 1.94
N PHE A 65 -18.29 -4.17 1.95
CA PHE A 65 -19.03 -3.59 0.84
C PHE A 65 -18.53 -2.16 0.66
N THR A 66 -18.04 -1.85 -0.52
CA THR A 66 -17.54 -0.51 -0.85
C THR A 66 -18.30 0.01 -2.06
N GLY A 67 -18.84 1.23 -1.98
CA GLY A 67 -19.39 1.97 -3.09
C GLY A 67 -18.55 3.22 -3.33
N ALA A 68 -18.17 3.48 -4.58
CA ALA A 68 -17.43 4.67 -4.98
C ALA A 68 -18.09 5.31 -6.19
N PHE A 69 -18.57 6.53 -6.01
CA PHE A 69 -19.12 7.37 -7.08
C PHE A 69 -18.10 8.43 -7.46
N THR A 70 -17.85 8.55 -8.74
CA THR A 70 -17.00 9.60 -9.33
C THR A 70 -17.80 10.29 -10.42
N SER A 71 -18.17 11.57 -10.24
CA SER A 71 -18.82 12.33 -11.31
C SER A 71 -17.85 12.62 -12.45
N GLY A 72 -18.37 12.84 -13.66
CA GLY A 72 -17.63 13.60 -14.67
C GLY A 72 -17.38 15.05 -14.24
N PHE A 73 -16.80 15.83 -15.13
CA PHE A 73 -16.65 17.28 -14.95
C PHE A 73 -17.67 18.00 -15.82
N THR A 74 -18.22 19.12 -15.33
CA THR A 74 -19.03 19.99 -16.17
C THR A 74 -18.23 20.47 -17.38
N GLN A 75 -18.89 20.73 -18.50
CA GLN A 75 -18.27 21.28 -19.70
C GLN A 75 -17.85 22.75 -19.48
N GLY A 76 -16.99 23.26 -20.34
CA GLY A 76 -16.46 24.62 -20.31
C GLY A 76 -14.97 24.66 -20.00
N THR A 77 -14.41 25.87 -19.86
CA THR A 77 -12.98 26.07 -19.58
C THR A 77 -12.58 25.50 -18.22
N VAL A 78 -13.45 25.62 -17.24
CA VAL A 78 -13.31 25.05 -15.90
C VAL A 78 -14.43 24.05 -15.69
N GLY A 79 -14.07 22.79 -15.49
CA GLY A 79 -15.02 21.76 -15.11
C GLY A 79 -15.08 21.57 -13.61
N VAL A 80 -16.26 21.32 -13.05
CA VAL A 80 -16.45 20.97 -11.65
C VAL A 80 -17.09 19.61 -11.53
N GLY A 81 -16.79 18.89 -10.45
CA GLY A 81 -17.30 17.57 -10.17
C GLY A 81 -17.25 17.22 -8.69
N VAL A 82 -17.75 16.04 -8.36
CA VAL A 82 -17.76 15.50 -7.00
C VAL A 82 -17.39 14.03 -7.01
N ASP A 83 -16.78 13.57 -5.91
CA ASP A 83 -16.56 12.15 -5.64
C ASP A 83 -17.20 11.83 -4.29
N ALA A 84 -17.71 10.61 -4.13
CA ALA A 84 -18.21 10.12 -2.86
C ALA A 84 -17.91 8.63 -2.71
N PHE A 85 -17.75 8.18 -1.47
CA PHE A 85 -17.66 6.76 -1.17
C PHE A 85 -18.46 6.40 0.09
N ALA A 86 -18.87 5.13 0.13
CA ALA A 86 -19.45 4.50 1.30
C ALA A 86 -18.77 3.15 1.53
N LEU A 87 -18.37 2.91 2.77
CA LEU A 87 -17.68 1.70 3.22
C LEU A 87 -18.51 1.06 4.30
N TYR A 88 -18.69 -0.25 4.24
CA TYR A 88 -19.36 -1.03 5.27
C TYR A 88 -18.68 -2.38 5.43
N GLY A 89 -18.29 -2.73 6.65
CA GLY A 89 -17.68 -3.99 7.00
C GLY A 89 -18.48 -4.72 8.07
N ILE A 90 -18.64 -6.03 7.94
CA ILE A 90 -19.32 -6.91 8.89
C ILE A 90 -18.30 -7.94 9.38
N ARG A 91 -18.19 -8.11 10.69
CA ARG A 91 -17.38 -9.15 11.31
C ARG A 91 -18.08 -10.49 11.14
N LEU A 92 -17.37 -11.46 10.57
CA LEU A 92 -17.85 -12.83 10.40
C LEU A 92 -17.35 -13.75 11.50
N ASP A 93 -16.10 -13.56 11.96
CA ASP A 93 -15.48 -14.27 13.08
C ASP A 93 -14.32 -13.43 13.64
N GLY A 94 -13.91 -13.69 14.85
CA GLY A 94 -12.87 -12.96 15.56
C GLY A 94 -13.30 -12.70 17.00
N GLY A 95 -13.24 -13.71 17.86
CA GLY A 95 -13.66 -13.63 19.24
C GLY A 95 -12.71 -12.80 20.11
N LYS A 96 -13.11 -12.61 21.37
CA LYS A 96 -12.32 -11.97 22.41
C LYS A 96 -10.91 -12.56 22.49
N GLY A 97 -9.89 -11.69 22.49
CA GLY A 97 -8.48 -12.08 22.56
C GLY A 97 -7.86 -12.54 21.24
N ARG A 98 -8.63 -12.66 20.14
CA ARG A 98 -8.10 -13.00 18.82
C ARG A 98 -8.14 -11.85 17.81
N SER A 99 -9.10 -10.96 17.94
CA SER A 99 -9.25 -9.76 17.13
C SER A 99 -8.64 -8.53 17.82
N GLY A 100 -8.34 -7.52 17.04
CA GLY A 100 -7.78 -6.24 17.47
C GLY A 100 -6.29 -6.27 17.78
N GLY A 101 -5.61 -5.17 17.54
CA GLY A 101 -4.18 -5.00 17.76
C GLY A 101 -3.31 -5.85 16.83
N ALA A 102 -1.99 -5.78 17.02
CA ALA A 102 -0.99 -6.57 16.31
C ALA A 102 -1.09 -6.55 14.77
N GLY A 103 -1.60 -5.46 14.19
CA GLY A 103 -1.53 -5.14 12.77
C GLY A 103 -2.46 -5.93 11.85
N ILE A 104 -3.54 -6.56 12.33
CA ILE A 104 -4.65 -7.01 11.48
C ILE A 104 -5.64 -5.88 11.31
N ASP A 105 -6.21 -5.36 12.40
CA ASP A 105 -7.00 -4.12 12.45
C ASP A 105 -8.16 -4.06 11.45
N PHE A 106 -8.96 -5.13 11.33
CA PHE A 106 -10.19 -5.07 10.56
C PHE A 106 -11.26 -4.27 11.30
N PHE A 107 -11.36 -4.50 12.61
CA PHE A 107 -12.37 -3.89 13.46
C PHE A 107 -11.75 -3.27 14.71
N LYS A 108 -12.30 -2.14 15.15
CA LYS A 108 -11.94 -1.51 16.39
C LYS A 108 -12.21 -2.45 17.55
N GLN A 109 -11.27 -2.57 18.49
CA GLN A 109 -11.47 -3.29 19.75
C GLN A 109 -12.08 -2.37 20.77
N GLY A 110 -13.17 -2.82 21.43
CA GLY A 110 -13.79 -2.13 22.54
C GLY A 110 -13.08 -2.41 23.88
N ASP A 111 -13.52 -1.73 24.95
CA ASP A 111 -12.96 -1.87 26.29
C ASP A 111 -13.11 -3.29 26.87
N SER A 112 -14.09 -4.06 26.40
CA SER A 112 -14.29 -5.48 26.74
C SER A 112 -13.21 -6.41 26.16
N GLY A 113 -12.38 -5.91 25.21
CA GLY A 113 -11.45 -6.72 24.45
C GLY A 113 -12.10 -7.48 23.30
N GLU A 114 -13.33 -7.16 22.93
CA GLU A 114 -14.02 -7.70 21.75
C GLU A 114 -13.94 -6.73 20.58
N ALA A 115 -13.82 -7.26 19.39
CA ALA A 115 -13.90 -6.45 18.17
C ALA A 115 -15.34 -5.99 17.93
N ALA A 116 -15.51 -4.80 17.35
CA ALA A 116 -16.81 -4.33 16.88
C ALA A 116 -17.45 -5.33 15.91
N ASN A 117 -18.79 -5.39 15.89
CA ASN A 117 -19.50 -6.31 15.00
C ASN A 117 -19.53 -5.81 13.56
N ASP A 118 -19.47 -4.53 13.38
CA ASP A 118 -19.49 -3.86 12.09
C ASP A 118 -18.69 -2.56 12.13
N LEU A 119 -18.50 -1.97 10.98
CA LEU A 119 -17.78 -0.73 10.76
C LEU A 119 -18.35 -0.04 9.53
N SER A 120 -18.71 1.23 9.64
CA SER A 120 -19.18 2.01 8.51
C SER A 120 -18.51 3.37 8.41
N ARG A 121 -18.26 3.84 7.20
CA ARG A 121 -17.72 5.17 6.93
C ARG A 121 -18.17 5.68 5.58
N VAL A 122 -18.49 6.96 5.50
CA VAL A 122 -18.76 7.68 4.26
C VAL A 122 -17.82 8.85 4.13
N GLY A 123 -17.51 9.20 2.89
CA GLY A 123 -16.67 10.35 2.59
C GLY A 123 -17.02 10.95 1.24
N GLY A 124 -16.58 12.18 1.02
CA GLY A 124 -16.81 12.88 -0.22
C GLY A 124 -15.81 14.01 -0.46
N ALA A 125 -15.64 14.36 -1.74
CA ALA A 125 -14.76 15.41 -2.18
C ALA A 125 -15.40 16.20 -3.33
N VAL A 126 -15.08 17.49 -3.40
CA VAL A 126 -15.34 18.34 -4.56
C VAL A 126 -14.08 18.41 -5.40
N LYS A 127 -14.21 18.54 -6.70
CA LYS A 127 -13.08 18.63 -7.62
C LYS A 127 -13.33 19.65 -8.73
N ALA A 128 -12.26 20.29 -9.18
CA ALA A 128 -12.28 21.16 -10.34
C ALA A 128 -11.14 20.78 -11.28
N ARG A 129 -11.33 20.96 -12.58
CA ARG A 129 -10.34 20.68 -13.62
C ARG A 129 -10.23 21.84 -14.58
N ILE A 130 -9.00 22.21 -14.88
CA ILE A 130 -8.64 23.15 -15.95
C ILE A 130 -7.58 22.44 -16.77
N SER A 131 -7.77 22.35 -18.10
CA SER A 131 -6.86 21.60 -18.98
C SER A 131 -6.63 20.17 -18.44
N ASN A 132 -5.40 19.80 -18.15
CA ASN A 132 -4.99 18.52 -17.57
C ASN A 132 -4.63 18.62 -16.07
N THR A 133 -5.05 19.69 -15.40
CA THR A 133 -4.80 19.92 -13.97
C THR A 133 -6.10 19.79 -13.18
N VAL A 134 -6.09 18.92 -12.19
CA VAL A 134 -7.22 18.66 -11.27
C VAL A 134 -6.84 19.10 -9.87
N ILE A 135 -7.70 19.87 -9.22
CA ILE A 135 -7.70 20.11 -7.78
C ILE A 135 -8.87 19.38 -7.14
N LYS A 136 -8.61 18.64 -6.07
CA LYS A 136 -9.61 17.92 -5.29
C LYS A 136 -9.51 18.29 -3.83
N TYR A 137 -10.63 18.58 -3.18
CA TYR A 137 -10.74 18.85 -1.76
C TYR A 137 -11.81 18.01 -1.10
N GLY A 138 -11.47 17.36 0.00
CA GLY A 138 -12.36 16.51 0.79
C GLY A 138 -11.70 15.17 1.14
N ASP A 139 -12.55 14.15 1.36
CA ASP A 139 -12.11 12.81 1.70
C ASP A 139 -11.65 12.07 0.45
N GLN A 140 -10.43 11.57 0.48
CA GLN A 140 -9.80 10.91 -0.67
C GLN A 140 -8.78 9.85 -0.20
N MET A 141 -8.38 9.00 -1.13
CA MET A 141 -7.45 7.89 -0.92
C MET A 141 -6.19 8.13 -1.75
N PRO A 142 -5.25 8.99 -1.29
CA PRO A 142 -4.03 9.29 -2.05
C PRO A 142 -3.13 8.06 -2.15
N ALA A 143 -2.54 7.85 -3.33
CA ALA A 143 -1.61 6.75 -3.61
C ALA A 143 -0.24 7.32 -4.02
N LEU A 144 0.39 8.07 -3.12
CA LEU A 144 1.70 8.68 -3.33
C LEU A 144 2.74 7.97 -2.46
N PRO A 145 4.00 7.82 -2.90
CA PRO A 145 5.01 7.07 -2.14
C PRO A 145 5.27 7.60 -0.73
N VAL A 146 4.94 8.88 -0.49
CA VAL A 146 5.13 9.57 0.80
C VAL A 146 3.83 9.82 1.56
N LEU A 147 2.68 9.49 0.95
CA LEU A 147 1.34 9.49 1.55
C LEU A 147 0.47 8.50 0.78
N ASN A 148 0.42 7.26 1.24
CA ASN A 148 -0.37 6.22 0.61
C ASN A 148 -1.41 5.68 1.58
N TYR A 149 -2.66 5.57 1.11
CA TYR A 149 -3.69 4.92 1.89
C TYR A 149 -3.45 3.41 1.98
N ASP A 150 -3.66 2.80 3.14
CA ASP A 150 -3.61 1.34 3.29
C ASP A 150 -4.93 0.71 2.82
N ASN A 151 -4.85 -0.17 1.83
CA ASN A 151 -5.94 -1.02 1.36
C ASN A 151 -5.63 -2.53 1.57
N GLY A 152 -4.65 -2.83 2.39
CA GLY A 152 -4.20 -4.19 2.69
C GLY A 152 -5.05 -4.93 3.74
N ARG A 153 -6.18 -4.35 4.16
CA ARG A 153 -7.09 -4.89 5.18
C ARG A 153 -8.51 -5.00 4.65
N LEU A 154 -9.49 -5.04 5.54
CA LEU A 154 -10.90 -5.18 5.18
C LEU A 154 -11.43 -3.92 4.46
N LEU A 155 -11.25 -2.75 5.08
CA LEU A 155 -11.63 -1.45 4.52
C LEU A 155 -10.38 -0.59 4.30
N PRO A 156 -10.39 0.32 3.31
CA PRO A 156 -9.27 1.21 3.05
C PRO A 156 -9.21 2.37 4.04
N GLU A 157 -8.03 2.96 4.22
CA GLU A 157 -7.85 4.28 4.84
C GLU A 157 -8.35 5.39 3.92
N SER A 158 -8.56 6.57 4.50
CA SER A 158 -8.82 7.80 3.75
C SER A 158 -8.24 9.01 4.47
N PHE A 159 -7.95 10.05 3.71
CA PHE A 159 -7.38 11.30 4.20
C PHE A 159 -8.26 12.47 3.76
N THR A 160 -8.42 13.48 4.62
CA THR A 160 -9.15 14.70 4.27
C THR A 160 -8.17 15.83 4.01
N GLY A 161 -8.27 16.44 2.84
CA GLY A 161 -7.38 17.53 2.44
C GLY A 161 -7.52 17.94 0.99
N THR A 162 -6.54 18.70 0.52
CA THR A 162 -6.43 19.16 -0.86
C THR A 162 -5.32 18.41 -1.58
N LEU A 163 -5.59 17.94 -2.78
CA LEU A 163 -4.59 17.40 -3.71
C LEU A 163 -4.75 18.07 -5.08
N ILE A 164 -3.66 18.56 -5.62
CA ILE A 164 -3.53 19.05 -6.99
C ILE A 164 -2.71 18.02 -7.76
N THR A 165 -3.24 17.53 -8.87
CA THR A 165 -2.53 16.66 -9.82
C THR A 165 -2.52 17.33 -11.17
N SER A 166 -1.34 17.55 -11.75
CA SER A 166 -1.14 18.18 -13.06
C SER A 166 -0.44 17.22 -14.01
N LYS A 167 -0.98 17.11 -15.24
CA LYS A 167 -0.44 16.35 -16.37
C LYS A 167 -0.36 17.21 -17.63
N GLU A 168 -0.03 18.49 -17.49
CA GLU A 168 0.06 19.45 -18.60
C GLU A 168 1.22 19.16 -19.57
N ILE A 169 2.24 18.48 -19.10
CA ILE A 169 3.40 18.08 -19.89
C ILE A 169 3.33 16.58 -20.08
N GLU A 170 3.44 16.15 -21.34
CA GLU A 170 3.42 14.73 -21.68
C GLU A 170 4.51 13.95 -20.92
N GLY A 171 4.12 12.82 -20.35
CA GLY A 171 5.01 11.98 -19.53
C GLY A 171 5.26 12.50 -18.11
N LEU A 172 4.88 13.75 -17.77
CA LEU A 172 5.06 14.35 -16.45
C LEU A 172 3.75 14.35 -15.65
N GLU A 173 3.79 13.77 -14.46
CA GLU A 173 2.74 13.94 -13.46
C GLU A 173 3.33 14.67 -12.24
N VAL A 174 2.71 15.78 -11.85
CA VAL A 174 3.08 16.57 -10.66
C VAL A 174 1.96 16.49 -9.64
N ASN A 175 2.31 16.25 -8.38
CA ASN A 175 1.38 16.17 -7.26
C ASN A 175 1.80 17.15 -6.17
N VAL A 176 0.86 17.98 -5.70
CA VAL A 176 1.05 18.88 -4.55
C VAL A 176 -0.20 18.83 -3.70
N GLY A 177 -0.05 18.63 -2.39
CA GLY A 177 -1.22 18.52 -1.52
C GLY A 177 -0.95 18.83 -0.06
N ARG A 178 -2.02 19.05 0.67
CA ARG A 178 -2.04 19.21 2.13
C ARG A 178 -3.25 18.46 2.69
N PHE A 179 -2.99 17.60 3.67
CA PHE A 179 -4.02 16.83 4.37
C PHE A 179 -3.94 17.12 5.86
N THR A 180 -5.10 17.13 6.52
CA THR A 180 -5.23 17.54 7.93
C THR A 180 -5.99 16.53 8.77
N GLN A 181 -6.54 15.47 8.17
CA GLN A 181 -7.26 14.42 8.88
C GLN A 181 -6.95 13.05 8.23
N GLU A 182 -6.96 12.03 9.07
CA GLU A 182 -6.78 10.63 8.68
C GLU A 182 -7.88 9.77 9.29
N ALA A 183 -8.55 9.01 8.47
CA ALA A 183 -9.47 7.96 8.90
C ALA A 183 -8.82 6.60 8.71
N ARG A 184 -8.47 5.94 9.81
CA ARG A 184 -7.85 4.61 9.80
C ARG A 184 -8.76 3.56 9.21
N LYS A 185 -8.16 2.45 8.75
CA LYS A 185 -8.88 1.29 8.17
C LYS A 185 -9.94 0.70 9.10
N SER A 186 -9.74 0.72 10.43
CA SER A 186 -10.68 0.20 11.44
C SER A 186 -11.53 1.27 12.11
N ALA A 187 -11.56 2.52 11.59
CA ALA A 187 -12.25 3.63 12.20
C ALA A 187 -13.53 4.02 11.47
N GLU A 188 -14.51 4.50 12.23
CA GLU A 188 -15.75 5.05 11.73
C GLU A 188 -15.66 6.58 11.55
N ALA A 189 -14.82 7.25 12.36
CA ALA A 189 -14.66 8.68 12.30
C ALA A 189 -13.77 9.12 11.15
N ARG A 190 -14.07 10.29 10.57
CA ARG A 190 -13.26 10.94 9.54
C ARG A 190 -11.84 11.26 10.02
N ASP A 191 -11.71 11.65 11.29
CA ASP A 191 -10.42 11.93 11.92
C ASP A 191 -10.23 11.04 13.14
N SER A 192 -9.67 9.88 12.92
CA SER A 192 -9.35 8.90 13.96
C SER A 192 -7.86 8.84 14.26
N GLY A 193 -7.04 9.43 13.36
CA GLY A 193 -5.61 9.37 13.42
C GLY A 193 -4.96 10.51 14.22
N GLY A 194 -5.62 11.65 14.39
CA GLY A 194 -5.05 12.84 15.03
C GLY A 194 -3.95 13.52 14.21
N LEU A 195 -4.02 13.37 12.88
CA LEU A 195 -3.11 14.04 11.93
C LEU A 195 -3.27 15.56 12.08
N LYS A 196 -2.18 16.28 12.42
CA LYS A 196 -2.20 17.74 12.41
C LYS A 196 -2.23 18.27 10.99
N SER A 197 -1.15 18.04 10.26
CA SER A 197 -1.09 18.28 8.81
C SER A 197 0.06 17.53 8.18
N ILE A 198 -0.11 17.12 6.92
CA ILE A 198 0.95 16.63 6.07
C ILE A 198 0.92 17.36 4.74
N ASN A 199 2.02 17.99 4.39
CA ASN A 199 2.24 18.54 3.07
C ASN A 199 2.95 17.52 2.21
N VAL A 200 2.49 17.31 0.97
CA VAL A 200 3.09 16.39 0.01
C VAL A 200 3.35 17.10 -1.30
N TYR A 201 4.48 16.81 -1.92
CA TYR A 201 4.84 17.33 -3.23
C TYR A 201 5.80 16.38 -3.92
N GLY A 202 5.67 16.29 -5.22
CA GLY A 202 6.53 15.43 -6.02
C GLY A 202 6.08 15.32 -7.45
N ALA A 203 6.86 14.57 -8.20
CA ALA A 203 6.59 14.31 -9.60
C ALA A 203 7.12 12.94 -10.01
N SER A 204 6.49 12.38 -11.03
CA SER A 204 7.00 11.25 -11.80
C SER A 204 7.12 11.66 -13.26
N TYR A 205 8.16 11.19 -13.93
CA TYR A 205 8.40 11.50 -15.34
C TYR A 205 8.79 10.25 -16.12
N LYS A 206 8.12 10.03 -17.24
CA LYS A 206 8.44 9.02 -18.23
C LYS A 206 9.38 9.63 -19.26
N PHE A 207 10.68 9.40 -19.14
CA PHE A 207 11.71 9.93 -20.06
C PHE A 207 11.66 9.23 -21.42
N THR A 208 11.49 7.90 -21.39
CA THR A 208 11.31 7.06 -22.58
C THR A 208 10.29 5.95 -22.24
N ASP A 209 9.97 5.08 -23.19
CA ASP A 209 9.11 3.91 -22.91
C ASP A 209 9.76 2.94 -21.92
N GLU A 210 11.09 2.95 -21.84
CA GLU A 210 11.88 2.08 -20.98
C GLU A 210 12.26 2.70 -19.65
N PHE A 211 12.34 4.04 -19.57
CA PHE A 211 12.87 4.73 -18.39
C PHE A 211 11.88 5.68 -17.75
N THR A 212 11.59 5.43 -16.48
CA THR A 212 10.79 6.32 -15.62
C THR A 212 11.55 6.68 -14.36
N ALA A 213 11.32 7.88 -13.85
CA ALA A 213 11.84 8.31 -12.54
C ALA A 213 10.78 9.08 -11.76
N ALA A 214 10.85 9.01 -10.44
CA ALA A 214 9.97 9.77 -9.55
C ALA A 214 10.75 10.33 -8.37
N PHE A 215 10.33 11.51 -7.94
CA PHE A 215 10.76 12.13 -6.68
C PHE A 215 9.55 12.68 -5.94
N TYR A 216 9.42 12.33 -4.67
CA TYR A 216 8.38 12.82 -3.78
C TYR A 216 8.95 13.22 -2.44
N ALA A 217 8.32 14.18 -1.79
CA ALA A 217 8.64 14.54 -0.42
C ALA A 217 7.37 14.87 0.38
N SER A 218 7.44 14.66 1.68
CA SER A 218 6.40 15.07 2.63
C SER A 218 6.99 15.73 3.85
N ASP A 219 6.20 16.64 4.42
CA ASP A 219 6.45 17.26 5.72
C ASP A 219 5.22 17.07 6.59
N ASN A 220 5.32 16.14 7.54
CA ASN A 220 4.29 15.85 8.52
C ASN A 220 4.59 16.64 9.78
N GLU A 221 3.71 17.58 10.09
CA GLU A 221 3.85 18.54 11.18
C GLU A 221 4.05 17.82 12.53
N ASP A 222 5.16 18.15 13.18
CA ASP A 222 5.58 17.61 14.48
C ASP A 222 5.90 16.10 14.49
N VAL A 223 6.01 15.45 13.32
CA VAL A 223 6.29 14.01 13.22
C VAL A 223 7.55 13.72 12.43
N PHE A 224 7.58 14.02 11.13
CA PHE A 224 8.76 13.76 10.29
C PHE A 224 8.74 14.53 8.97
N LYS A 225 9.93 14.59 8.35
CA LYS A 225 10.10 14.89 6.92
C LYS A 225 10.60 13.65 6.21
N LYS A 226 9.96 13.33 5.08
CA LYS A 226 10.28 12.14 4.28
C LYS A 226 10.56 12.54 2.83
N GLN A 227 11.55 11.91 2.21
CA GLN A 227 11.86 12.03 0.79
C GLN A 227 11.89 10.63 0.20
N TYR A 228 11.46 10.52 -1.05
CA TYR A 228 11.45 9.28 -1.82
C TYR A 228 11.98 9.51 -3.22
N VAL A 229 12.71 8.53 -3.73
CA VAL A 229 13.17 8.47 -5.12
C VAL A 229 12.91 7.08 -5.68
N ASN A 230 12.44 7.02 -6.93
CA ASN A 230 12.36 5.80 -7.72
C ASN A 230 13.04 6.01 -9.08
N LEU A 231 13.75 4.99 -9.53
CA LEU A 231 14.28 4.87 -10.90
C LEU A 231 13.91 3.48 -11.39
N ASN A 232 13.21 3.41 -12.52
CA ASN A 232 12.82 2.14 -13.13
C ASN A 232 13.28 2.12 -14.58
N TYR A 233 13.98 1.05 -14.96
CA TYR A 233 14.46 0.84 -16.31
C TYR A 233 14.14 -0.58 -16.81
N VAL A 234 13.52 -0.66 -17.99
CA VAL A 234 13.12 -1.92 -18.64
C VAL A 234 13.94 -2.15 -19.90
N PHE A 235 14.78 -3.18 -19.90
CA PHE A 235 15.47 -3.65 -21.09
C PHE A 235 14.62 -4.71 -21.79
N ALA A 236 14.18 -4.45 -23.01
CA ALA A 236 13.61 -5.47 -23.89
C ALA A 236 14.77 -6.32 -24.46
N LEU A 237 14.86 -7.58 -24.06
CA LEU A 237 15.92 -8.50 -24.51
C LEU A 237 15.51 -9.27 -25.75
N ALA A 238 14.25 -9.71 -25.81
CA ALA A 238 13.63 -10.41 -26.93
C ALA A 238 12.10 -10.18 -26.88
N PRO A 239 11.32 -10.62 -27.88
CA PRO A 239 9.88 -10.42 -27.92
C PRO A 239 9.12 -10.90 -26.67
N ASP A 240 9.61 -11.91 -25.97
CA ASP A 240 9.03 -12.52 -24.78
C ASP A 240 9.94 -12.41 -23.55
N GLN A 241 10.98 -11.55 -23.61
CA GLN A 241 11.97 -11.40 -22.55
C GLN A 241 12.24 -9.95 -22.22
N SER A 242 12.26 -9.64 -20.93
CA SER A 242 12.69 -8.34 -20.45
C SER A 242 13.51 -8.46 -19.16
N LEU A 243 14.39 -7.50 -18.94
CA LEU A 243 15.13 -7.31 -17.69
C LEU A 243 14.77 -5.95 -17.15
N THR A 244 14.15 -5.91 -15.98
CA THR A 244 13.74 -4.68 -15.30
C THR A 244 14.63 -4.44 -14.10
N PHE A 245 15.19 -3.23 -14.01
CA PHE A 245 15.84 -2.72 -12.80
C PHE A 245 14.93 -1.70 -12.14
N ASP A 246 14.65 -1.88 -10.84
CA ASP A 246 13.82 -1.00 -10.05
C ASP A 246 14.56 -0.60 -8.78
N PHE A 247 14.91 0.68 -8.68
CA PHE A 247 15.52 1.28 -7.51
C PHE A 247 14.50 2.13 -6.77
N ASN A 248 14.39 1.93 -5.46
CA ASN A 248 13.54 2.70 -4.57
C ASN A 248 14.35 3.13 -3.34
N GLY A 249 14.18 4.36 -2.90
CA GLY A 249 14.89 4.85 -1.73
C GLY A 249 14.11 5.88 -0.94
N TYR A 250 14.18 5.78 0.39
CA TYR A 250 13.61 6.72 1.33
C TYR A 250 14.70 7.35 2.20
N LYS A 251 14.51 8.63 2.51
CA LYS A 251 15.21 9.33 3.58
C LYS A 251 14.16 9.95 4.49
N THR A 252 14.19 9.58 5.76
CA THR A 252 13.28 10.09 6.79
C THR A 252 14.08 10.79 7.87
N ARG A 253 13.58 11.93 8.33
CA ARG A 253 14.08 12.63 9.50
C ARG A 253 12.92 12.98 10.41
N MET A 254 12.91 12.41 11.61
CA MET A 254 11.86 12.65 12.60
C MET A 254 12.01 14.02 13.25
N ASP A 255 10.90 14.57 13.70
CA ASP A 255 10.88 15.74 14.58
C ASP A 255 11.58 15.39 15.90
N ARG A 256 12.13 16.42 16.58
CA ARG A 256 12.92 16.21 17.81
C ARG A 256 12.05 15.68 18.94
N ASP A 257 10.91 16.29 19.16
CA ASP A 257 10.04 15.96 20.29
C ASP A 257 9.36 14.61 20.08
N PHE A 258 8.96 14.33 18.83
CA PHE A 258 8.42 13.04 18.43
C PHE A 258 9.46 11.93 18.64
N SER A 259 10.68 12.09 18.15
CA SER A 259 11.74 11.08 18.30
C SER A 259 12.16 10.86 19.76
N ALA A 260 12.16 11.90 20.58
CA ALA A 260 12.44 11.78 22.01
C ALA A 260 11.42 10.92 22.75
N SER A 261 10.15 10.94 22.30
CA SER A 261 9.07 10.17 22.91
C SER A 261 8.90 8.75 22.36
N THR A 262 9.38 8.47 21.14
CA THR A 262 9.13 7.21 20.44
C THR A 262 10.38 6.38 20.15
N GLU A 263 11.53 7.04 19.90
CA GLU A 263 12.76 6.42 19.40
C GLU A 263 13.97 6.78 20.24
N ALA A 264 13.81 7.10 21.53
CA ALA A 264 14.89 7.51 22.43
C ALA A 264 15.76 8.66 21.86
N GLY A 265 15.19 9.50 21.00
CA GLY A 265 15.86 10.64 20.37
C GLY A 265 16.52 10.33 19.02
N ALA A 266 16.51 9.09 18.55
CA ALA A 266 17.02 8.73 17.22
C ALA A 266 16.10 9.31 16.12
N ARG A 267 16.69 9.93 15.08
CA ARG A 267 15.93 10.76 14.14
C ARG A 267 16.09 10.38 12.68
N ASP A 268 17.24 9.95 12.28
CA ASP A 268 17.58 9.81 10.87
C ASP A 268 17.54 8.35 10.42
N ASN A 269 16.87 8.09 9.30
CA ASN A 269 16.88 6.82 8.59
C ASN A 269 17.04 7.04 7.10
N LYS A 270 17.79 6.16 6.46
CA LYS A 270 17.88 6.00 5.01
C LYS A 270 17.71 4.53 4.68
N ILE A 271 16.74 4.21 3.85
CA ILE A 271 16.51 2.84 3.39
C ILE A 271 16.34 2.85 1.88
N TRP A 272 16.93 1.86 1.21
CA TRP A 272 16.82 1.72 -0.22
C TRP A 272 16.80 0.25 -0.64
N SER A 273 16.22 -0.02 -1.80
CA SER A 273 16.26 -1.32 -2.45
C SER A 273 16.58 -1.20 -3.94
N LEU A 274 17.25 -2.21 -4.47
CA LEU A 274 17.44 -2.42 -5.91
C LEU A 274 16.99 -3.83 -6.24
N ALA A 275 16.04 -3.95 -7.15
CA ALA A 275 15.56 -5.21 -7.68
C ALA A 275 15.93 -5.35 -9.16
N ALA A 276 16.39 -6.54 -9.54
CA ALA A 276 16.54 -6.96 -10.93
C ALA A 276 15.56 -8.11 -11.20
N THR A 277 14.63 -7.91 -12.12
CA THR A 277 13.63 -8.90 -12.49
C THR A 277 13.80 -9.30 -13.95
N TRP A 278 14.11 -10.57 -14.19
CA TRP A 278 14.12 -11.17 -15.52
C TRP A 278 12.79 -11.87 -15.77
N ALA A 279 12.04 -11.37 -16.75
CA ALA A 279 10.81 -12.00 -17.24
C ALA A 279 11.13 -12.74 -18.55
N VAL A 280 10.71 -14.00 -18.65
CA VAL A 280 10.89 -14.86 -19.83
C VAL A 280 9.68 -15.78 -20.00
N GLY A 281 8.96 -15.62 -21.12
CA GLY A 281 7.73 -16.36 -21.37
C GLY A 281 6.72 -16.16 -20.22
N ILE A 282 6.34 -17.23 -19.56
CA ILE A 282 5.40 -17.23 -18.41
C ILE A 282 6.11 -17.06 -17.06
N HIS A 283 7.44 -17.01 -17.02
CA HIS A 283 8.24 -17.00 -15.80
C HIS A 283 8.80 -15.63 -15.48
N SER A 284 8.99 -15.35 -14.21
CA SER A 284 9.75 -14.18 -13.71
C SER A 284 10.67 -14.59 -12.56
N PHE A 285 11.90 -14.10 -12.60
CA PHE A 285 12.92 -14.32 -11.58
C PHE A 285 13.39 -12.98 -11.07
N THR A 286 13.32 -12.76 -9.76
CA THR A 286 13.75 -11.51 -9.13
C THR A 286 14.87 -11.78 -8.14
N LEU A 287 15.94 -10.99 -8.25
CA LEU A 287 16.96 -10.84 -7.22
C LEU A 287 16.92 -9.41 -6.72
N ALA A 288 16.82 -9.21 -5.41
CA ALA A 288 16.81 -7.87 -4.84
C ALA A 288 17.71 -7.75 -3.61
N HIS A 289 18.24 -6.56 -3.42
CA HIS A 289 18.96 -6.16 -2.23
C HIS A 289 18.34 -4.92 -1.62
N GLN A 290 18.22 -4.90 -0.29
CA GLN A 290 17.70 -3.77 0.46
C GLN A 290 18.62 -3.47 1.65
N ARG A 291 18.75 -2.18 1.99
CA ARG A 291 19.59 -1.75 3.10
C ARG A 291 18.95 -0.56 3.83
N SER A 292 18.83 -0.70 5.14
CA SER A 292 18.49 0.37 6.09
C SER A 292 19.75 0.86 6.80
N THR A 293 19.86 2.15 7.04
CA THR A 293 20.98 2.78 7.75
C THR A 293 20.53 4.04 8.46
N GLY A 294 21.17 4.41 9.55
CA GLY A 294 20.86 5.63 10.30
C GLY A 294 20.83 5.40 11.79
N GLU A 295 20.19 6.29 12.50
CA GLU A 295 20.06 6.21 13.96
C GLU A 295 18.94 5.27 14.40
N THR A 296 17.96 5.03 13.51
CA THR A 296 16.78 4.15 13.74
C THR A 296 16.46 3.33 12.50
N GLY A 297 15.56 2.35 12.61
CA GLY A 297 14.93 1.67 11.48
C GLY A 297 13.97 2.60 10.72
N TYR A 298 13.43 2.12 9.58
CA TYR A 298 12.40 2.88 8.87
C TYR A 298 11.13 2.90 9.71
N ASN A 299 10.69 4.10 10.04
CA ASN A 299 9.48 4.31 10.81
C ASN A 299 8.35 4.77 9.88
N TYR A 300 7.26 4.03 9.87
CA TYR A 300 6.01 4.44 9.22
C TYR A 300 5.38 5.58 10.00
N SER A 301 5.64 5.59 11.32
CA SER A 301 5.15 6.45 12.39
C SER A 301 3.85 7.06 12.02
N GLY A 302 2.80 6.39 12.19
CA GLY A 302 1.54 6.91 11.80
C GLY A 302 1.55 8.41 11.67
N TYR A 303 0.90 8.99 10.78
CA TYR A 303 0.96 10.44 10.51
C TYR A 303 0.56 11.32 11.72
N GLN A 304 0.70 10.80 12.94
CA GLN A 304 0.29 11.42 14.20
C GLN A 304 1.45 12.07 14.93
N SER A 305 1.14 13.14 15.63
CA SER A 305 2.01 13.72 16.65
C SER A 305 2.20 12.76 17.83
N ALA A 306 3.28 12.98 18.61
CA ALA A 306 3.65 12.15 19.75
C ALA A 306 2.46 11.75 20.64
N GLY A 307 2.36 10.46 20.97
CA GLY A 307 1.31 9.88 21.81
C GLY A 307 0.12 9.30 21.07
N GLY A 308 0.05 9.43 19.73
CA GLY A 308 -0.96 8.78 18.91
C GLY A 308 -0.42 7.49 18.28
N TYR A 309 -1.22 6.45 18.26
CA TYR A 309 -0.94 5.25 17.47
C TYR A 309 -1.61 5.40 16.11
N GLY A 310 -0.93 6.09 15.20
CA GLY A 310 -1.34 6.15 13.81
C GLY A 310 -1.06 4.85 13.12
N ASP A 311 -1.99 4.46 12.29
CA ASP A 311 -1.86 3.32 11.42
C ASP A 311 -1.29 3.75 10.05
N GLY A 312 -0.94 5.03 9.98
CA GLY A 312 -0.71 5.79 8.78
C GLY A 312 0.31 5.19 7.84
N GLY A 313 -0.18 4.89 6.64
CA GLY A 313 0.63 4.59 5.49
C GLY A 313 1.55 3.39 5.66
N ASN A 314 1.00 2.24 5.94
CA ASN A 314 1.78 0.98 6.03
C ASN A 314 2.35 0.51 4.69
N THR A 315 2.33 1.36 3.67
CA THR A 315 2.90 1.02 2.37
C THR A 315 4.32 1.53 2.28
N ILE A 316 5.22 0.64 1.97
CA ILE A 316 6.61 0.92 1.65
C ILE A 316 6.89 0.42 0.23
N TYR A 317 7.39 1.30 -0.63
CA TYR A 317 7.73 0.94 -2.02
C TYR A 317 9.16 0.42 -2.10
N LEU A 318 9.44 -0.68 -1.38
CA LEU A 318 10.73 -1.36 -1.40
C LEU A 318 10.55 -2.81 -1.85
N ALA A 319 11.63 -3.39 -2.37
CA ALA A 319 11.59 -4.70 -2.99
C ALA A 319 11.29 -5.83 -1.99
N ASN A 320 11.84 -5.73 -0.76
CA ASN A 320 11.76 -6.77 0.24
C ASN A 320 10.64 -6.46 1.24
N SER A 321 9.39 -6.46 0.75
CA SER A 321 8.21 -6.14 1.57
C SER A 321 7.14 -7.20 1.37
N TYR A 322 6.90 -8.01 2.41
CA TYR A 322 5.89 -9.06 2.43
C TYR A 322 5.08 -9.03 3.74
N TRP A 323 5.37 -9.88 4.72
CA TRP A 323 4.89 -9.71 6.10
C TRP A 323 5.87 -8.85 6.90
N SER A 324 7.16 -9.18 6.85
CA SER A 324 8.21 -8.24 7.24
C SER A 324 8.58 -7.33 6.05
N ASP A 325 8.98 -6.11 6.36
CA ASP A 325 9.46 -5.14 5.38
C ASP A 325 11.00 -5.05 5.41
N PHE A 326 11.67 -5.84 6.24
CA PHE A 326 13.13 -5.89 6.34
C PHE A 326 13.74 -4.49 6.49
N ASN A 327 13.17 -3.71 7.41
CA ASN A 327 13.42 -2.28 7.57
C ASN A 327 14.00 -1.90 8.93
N GLY A 328 14.52 -2.87 9.67
CA GLY A 328 15.19 -2.66 10.94
C GLY A 328 16.42 -1.76 10.84
N LYS A 329 16.87 -1.21 11.97
CA LYS A 329 18.08 -0.41 12.02
C LYS A 329 19.29 -1.25 11.56
N ASP A 330 20.09 -0.68 10.66
CA ASP A 330 21.30 -1.24 10.05
C ASP A 330 21.08 -2.54 9.24
N GLU A 331 19.86 -2.96 9.06
CA GLU A 331 19.50 -4.19 8.37
C GLU A 331 19.93 -4.19 6.90
N ARG A 332 20.40 -5.36 6.47
CA ARG A 332 20.71 -5.70 5.06
C ARG A 332 19.97 -6.96 4.69
N SER A 333 19.16 -6.89 3.66
CA SER A 333 18.39 -8.05 3.21
C SER A 333 18.60 -8.37 1.74
N TRP A 334 18.50 -9.66 1.43
CA TRP A 334 18.51 -10.19 0.07
C TRP A 334 17.26 -10.99 -0.19
N GLN A 335 16.72 -10.85 -1.39
CA GLN A 335 15.56 -11.59 -1.87
C GLN A 335 15.92 -12.38 -3.13
N ALA A 336 15.43 -13.63 -3.17
CA ALA A 336 15.26 -14.38 -4.40
C ALA A 336 13.77 -14.71 -4.55
N ALA A 337 13.15 -14.32 -5.66
CA ALA A 337 11.74 -14.58 -5.91
C ALA A 337 11.53 -15.20 -7.30
N TYR A 338 10.45 -15.98 -7.38
CA TYR A 338 9.99 -16.62 -8.61
C TYR A 338 8.48 -16.38 -8.76
N GLY A 339 8.07 -16.02 -9.96
CA GLY A 339 6.69 -15.90 -10.36
C GLY A 339 6.41 -16.71 -11.64
N VAL A 340 5.19 -17.21 -11.76
CA VAL A 340 4.75 -17.94 -12.95
C VAL A 340 3.29 -17.64 -13.26
N ASP A 341 3.00 -17.35 -14.51
CA ASP A 341 1.66 -17.28 -15.08
C ASP A 341 1.24 -18.70 -15.49
N LEU A 342 0.23 -19.25 -14.83
CA LEU A 342 -0.27 -20.61 -15.06
C LEU A 342 -1.50 -20.62 -15.99
N SER A 343 -1.82 -19.50 -16.63
CA SER A 343 -3.02 -19.33 -17.44
C SER A 343 -3.12 -20.34 -18.59
N ASP A 344 -2.02 -20.59 -19.26
CA ASP A 344 -1.96 -21.52 -20.39
C ASP A 344 -1.70 -22.98 -19.95
N LEU A 345 -1.22 -23.20 -18.72
CA LEU A 345 -0.85 -24.55 -18.23
C LEU A 345 -1.96 -25.20 -17.40
N VAL A 346 -2.73 -24.41 -16.64
CA VAL A 346 -3.71 -24.92 -15.69
C VAL A 346 -5.09 -24.33 -15.97
N THR A 347 -5.26 -23.03 -15.79
CA THR A 347 -6.51 -22.33 -16.06
C THR A 347 -6.28 -20.84 -16.26
N PRO A 348 -6.96 -20.20 -17.23
CA PRO A 348 -6.83 -18.77 -17.48
C PRO A 348 -7.05 -17.92 -16.21
N GLY A 349 -6.12 -17.00 -15.95
CA GLY A 349 -6.15 -16.10 -14.78
C GLY A 349 -5.51 -16.64 -13.51
N LEU A 350 -4.90 -17.83 -13.55
CA LEU A 350 -4.16 -18.39 -12.42
C LEU A 350 -2.69 -17.96 -12.47
N SER A 351 -2.15 -17.50 -11.34
CA SER A 351 -0.74 -17.17 -11.18
C SER A 351 -0.22 -17.56 -9.80
N TYR A 352 1.08 -17.82 -9.71
CA TYR A 352 1.76 -18.14 -8.45
C TYR A 352 3.04 -17.32 -8.31
N LYS A 353 3.31 -16.87 -7.08
CA LYS A 353 4.55 -16.19 -6.70
C LYS A 353 5.09 -16.74 -5.40
N THR A 354 6.39 -16.93 -5.31
CA THR A 354 7.10 -17.25 -4.07
C THR A 354 8.35 -16.40 -3.94
N ALA A 355 8.77 -16.14 -2.69
CA ALA A 355 10.01 -15.43 -2.40
C ALA A 355 10.66 -15.99 -1.14
N TYR A 356 11.97 -15.97 -1.11
CA TYR A 356 12.77 -16.12 0.09
C TYR A 356 13.53 -14.82 0.32
N VAL A 357 13.34 -14.26 1.53
CA VAL A 357 14.05 -13.04 1.95
C VAL A 357 14.83 -13.36 3.21
N ARG A 358 16.06 -12.86 3.28
CA ARG A 358 16.91 -12.96 4.48
C ARG A 358 17.50 -11.61 4.82
N GLY A 359 17.19 -11.14 6.05
CA GLY A 359 17.76 -9.98 6.71
C GLY A 359 18.87 -10.36 7.69
N SER A 360 19.81 -9.48 7.85
CA SER A 360 20.95 -9.62 8.78
C SER A 360 21.43 -8.24 9.24
N ASN A 361 22.27 -8.22 10.27
CA ASN A 361 22.84 -6.99 10.81
C ASN A 361 21.77 -6.05 11.43
N ILE A 362 20.74 -6.64 12.04
CA ILE A 362 19.66 -5.90 12.69
C ILE A 362 20.14 -5.46 14.07
N ASP A 363 20.20 -4.16 14.32
CA ASP A 363 20.38 -3.58 15.65
C ASP A 363 19.00 -3.29 16.24
N ASP A 364 18.55 -4.13 17.17
CA ASP A 364 17.26 -3.96 17.86
C ASP A 364 17.34 -3.08 19.13
N GLY A 365 18.51 -2.48 19.37
CA GLY A 365 18.75 -1.62 20.53
C GLY A 365 18.94 -2.36 21.86
N SER A 366 18.80 -3.69 21.88
CA SER A 366 18.91 -4.49 23.11
C SER A 366 20.34 -4.73 23.59
N GLY A 367 21.34 -4.43 22.75
CA GLY A 367 22.75 -4.71 23.03
C GLY A 367 23.16 -6.19 22.95
N ARG A 368 22.28 -7.06 22.42
CA ARG A 368 22.52 -8.51 22.27
C ARG A 368 23.36 -8.88 21.04
N GLY A 369 23.83 -7.86 20.29
CA GLY A 369 24.53 -8.02 19.02
C GLY A 369 23.58 -8.13 17.83
N ASP A 370 24.15 -8.24 16.63
CA ASP A 370 23.41 -8.23 15.37
C ASP A 370 22.38 -9.35 15.29
N GLY A 371 21.15 -8.98 14.97
CA GLY A 371 20.05 -9.88 14.74
C GLY A 371 19.88 -10.28 13.27
N THR A 372 19.04 -11.27 13.05
CA THR A 372 18.66 -11.75 11.71
C THR A 372 17.17 -12.06 11.64
N GLU A 373 16.61 -11.90 10.47
CA GLU A 373 15.28 -12.42 10.15
C GLU A 373 15.26 -13.09 8.76
N ARG A 374 14.25 -13.93 8.52
CA ARG A 374 14.02 -14.56 7.21
C ARG A 374 12.56 -14.84 7.02
N GLU A 375 12.11 -14.68 5.78
CA GLU A 375 10.73 -14.96 5.40
C GLU A 375 10.68 -15.86 4.16
N ILE A 376 9.79 -16.86 4.20
CA ILE A 376 9.32 -17.58 3.01
C ILE A 376 7.91 -17.10 2.75
N PHE A 377 7.73 -16.47 1.63
CA PHE A 377 6.46 -15.97 1.14
C PHE A 377 5.94 -16.80 -0.01
N SER A 378 4.64 -17.04 -0.07
CA SER A 378 3.96 -17.69 -1.19
C SER A 378 2.59 -17.08 -1.42
N GLN A 379 2.23 -16.87 -2.69
CA GLN A 379 0.92 -16.36 -3.07
C GLN A 379 0.39 -17.07 -4.31
N LEU A 380 -0.84 -17.57 -4.22
CA LEU A 380 -1.64 -18.04 -5.34
C LEU A 380 -2.73 -17.02 -5.61
N THR A 381 -2.89 -16.61 -6.87
CA THR A 381 -3.93 -15.67 -7.30
C THR A 381 -4.69 -16.29 -8.47
N TYR A 382 -6.02 -16.25 -8.39
CA TYR A 382 -6.91 -16.64 -9.48
C TYR A 382 -7.90 -15.52 -9.76
N VAL A 383 -8.01 -15.11 -11.01
CA VAL A 383 -8.98 -14.09 -11.48
C VAL A 383 -9.90 -14.72 -12.52
N VAL A 384 -11.19 -14.70 -12.27
CA VAL A 384 -12.21 -15.23 -13.19
C VAL A 384 -12.23 -14.39 -14.46
N GLN A 385 -12.01 -15.03 -15.62
CA GLN A 385 -11.80 -14.32 -16.89
C GLN A 385 -13.09 -14.04 -17.66
N SER A 386 -14.19 -14.75 -17.36
CA SER A 386 -15.44 -14.64 -18.11
C SER A 386 -16.66 -15.06 -17.29
N GLY A 387 -17.85 -14.86 -17.84
CA GLY A 387 -19.11 -15.23 -17.20
C GLY A 387 -19.60 -14.21 -16.16
N PRO A 388 -20.64 -14.55 -15.37
CA PRO A 388 -21.27 -13.63 -14.42
C PRO A 388 -20.35 -13.16 -13.28
N ALA A 389 -19.33 -13.96 -12.95
CA ALA A 389 -18.34 -13.65 -11.93
C ALA A 389 -17.00 -13.15 -12.52
N LYS A 390 -17.01 -12.64 -13.77
CA LYS A 390 -15.81 -12.07 -14.37
C LYS A 390 -15.19 -11.02 -13.42
N ASP A 391 -13.84 -11.00 -13.35
CA ASP A 391 -13.03 -10.13 -12.50
C ASP A 391 -13.08 -10.46 -10.98
N LEU A 392 -13.86 -11.48 -10.55
CA LEU A 392 -13.74 -12.00 -9.19
C LEU A 392 -12.33 -12.56 -9.00
N SER A 393 -11.64 -12.09 -7.97
CA SER A 393 -10.27 -12.48 -7.62
C SER A 393 -10.23 -13.26 -6.32
N LEU A 394 -9.55 -14.40 -6.33
CA LEU A 394 -9.22 -15.22 -5.17
C LEU A 394 -7.73 -15.12 -4.93
N ARG A 395 -7.31 -14.77 -3.70
CA ARG A 395 -5.91 -14.66 -3.34
C ARG A 395 -5.65 -15.38 -2.03
N LEU A 396 -4.80 -16.40 -2.09
CA LEU A 396 -4.27 -17.11 -0.94
C LEU A 396 -2.80 -16.73 -0.77
N ARG A 397 -2.44 -16.22 0.41
CA ARG A 397 -1.08 -15.82 0.77
C ARG A 397 -0.64 -16.51 2.05
N ASN A 398 0.59 -17.01 2.07
CA ASN A 398 1.27 -17.51 3.26
C ASN A 398 2.62 -16.85 3.43
N SER A 399 2.97 -16.57 4.69
CA SER A 399 4.29 -16.11 5.10
C SER A 399 4.77 -16.89 6.32
N PHE A 400 6.03 -17.36 6.27
CA PHE A 400 6.70 -18.00 7.38
C PHE A 400 7.89 -17.13 7.78
N LEU A 401 7.69 -16.28 8.80
CA LEU A 401 8.70 -15.36 9.32
C LEU A 401 9.42 -15.98 10.51
N ARG A 402 10.75 -15.92 10.51
CA ARG A 402 11.60 -16.35 11.60
C ARG A 402 12.61 -15.27 11.93
N VAL A 403 12.59 -14.85 13.17
CA VAL A 403 13.41 -13.76 13.74
C VAL A 403 14.32 -14.34 14.81
N SER A 404 15.57 -13.97 14.82
CA SER A 404 16.52 -14.39 15.86
C SER A 404 16.24 -13.68 17.18
N ASN A 405 16.69 -14.26 18.28
CA ASN A 405 16.51 -13.65 19.60
C ASN A 405 17.18 -12.26 19.71
N ASN A 406 18.23 -12.01 18.95
CA ASN A 406 18.92 -10.70 18.90
C ASN A 406 18.16 -9.62 18.10
N ALA A 407 17.02 -9.96 17.48
CA ALA A 407 16.15 -9.02 16.79
C ALA A 407 14.72 -9.05 17.34
N SER A 408 14.50 -9.62 18.52
CA SER A 408 13.14 -9.84 19.06
C SER A 408 12.47 -8.56 19.55
N GLU A 409 13.21 -7.49 19.81
CA GLU A 409 12.63 -6.17 20.09
C GLU A 409 12.19 -5.44 18.80
N TYR A 410 12.74 -5.84 17.64
CA TYR A 410 12.37 -5.28 16.37
C TYR A 410 11.16 -6.02 15.73
N ASN A 411 11.18 -7.35 15.71
CA ASN A 411 10.15 -8.13 15.01
C ASN A 411 9.90 -9.48 15.69
N VAL A 412 8.80 -10.14 15.34
CA VAL A 412 8.31 -11.37 15.97
C VAL A 412 8.20 -12.49 14.96
N SER A 413 8.71 -13.69 15.31
CA SER A 413 8.54 -14.90 14.50
C SER A 413 7.07 -15.32 14.43
N GLY A 414 6.62 -15.82 13.28
CA GLY A 414 5.27 -16.32 13.15
C GLY A 414 4.98 -16.94 11.79
N ASN A 415 3.74 -17.40 11.64
CA ASN A 415 3.16 -17.84 10.38
C ASN A 415 1.92 -16.98 10.11
N GLU A 416 1.82 -16.44 8.92
CA GLU A 416 0.64 -15.66 8.50
C GLU A 416 -0.06 -16.36 7.34
N THR A 417 -1.38 -16.44 7.40
CA THR A 417 -2.23 -16.84 6.28
C THR A 417 -3.22 -15.72 6.00
N ARG A 418 -3.30 -15.29 4.73
CA ARG A 418 -4.34 -14.35 4.26
C ARG A 418 -5.13 -14.98 3.13
N ILE A 419 -6.46 -14.86 3.22
CA ILE A 419 -7.39 -15.25 2.16
C ILE A 419 -8.22 -14.02 1.82
N PHE A 420 -8.19 -13.60 0.56
CA PHE A 420 -8.98 -12.50 0.06
C PHE A 420 -9.80 -12.97 -1.14
N VAL A 421 -11.08 -12.63 -1.12
CA VAL A 421 -11.98 -12.74 -2.26
C VAL A 421 -12.46 -11.34 -2.56
N ASP A 422 -12.02 -10.79 -3.68
CA ASP A 422 -12.36 -9.44 -4.12
C ASP A 422 -13.23 -9.52 -5.38
N TYR A 423 -14.36 -8.83 -5.42
CA TYR A 423 -15.23 -8.75 -6.59
C TYR A 423 -15.59 -7.29 -6.91
N PRO A 424 -14.96 -6.70 -7.93
CA PRO A 424 -15.32 -5.38 -8.43
C PRO A 424 -16.57 -5.48 -9.33
N ILE A 425 -17.49 -4.53 -9.20
CA ILE A 425 -18.72 -4.43 -9.98
C ILE A 425 -18.79 -3.00 -10.52
N ASN A 426 -18.65 -2.85 -11.83
CA ASN A 426 -18.90 -1.58 -12.51
C ASN A 426 -20.42 -1.49 -12.77
N VAL A 427 -21.08 -0.47 -12.20
CA VAL A 427 -22.52 -0.29 -12.35
C VAL A 427 -22.82 0.51 -13.61
N PHE A 428 -22.06 1.62 -13.81
CA PHE A 428 -22.10 2.46 -15.02
C PHE A 428 -20.85 3.33 -15.13
#